data_5b4cde1177ffea596a0c5368624dc751
#
_entry.id   5b4cde1177ffea596a0c5368624dc751
#
_cell.length_a   1.000
_cell.length_b   1.000
_cell.length_c   1.000
_cell.angle_alpha   90.00
_cell.angle_beta   90.00
_cell.angle_gamma   90.00
#
_symmetry.space_group_name_H-M   'P 1'
#
loop_
_entity.id
_entity.type
_entity.pdbx_description
1 polymer ?
#
loop_
_entity_poly.entity_id
_entity_poly.type
_entity_poly.pdbx_seq_one_letter_code
_entity_poly.pdbx_strand_id
1 'polypeptide(L)'
;FPTSLTQTYNLYGEYKNTVQEFFITAALTYSRSNRNTLFEQSVSENAIVYTRRELPNHNDSWNLSSTFSKGIYDWHLKTSLTLLLSRSNGEQLTRLADSEGNRQSLLQTYRYDYLKAEPKIIWSPADVFEAEYHATLGYGGSKIGSDTRLTPLLDFVQRLHLTFSIGQVDLRLSGEHYRNDLGGDAHLNTVFADASLIYKRKKWRLEASLNNLFNKKEYAYTTYSTTQSYTSRLNIRPREAMVTINHQF
;
A
#
# COMPACT_ATOMS: atom_id res chain seq x y z
N PHE A 1 23.58 29.06 -3.43
CA PHE A 1 23.13 28.07 -2.45
C PHE A 1 21.67 27.64 -2.76
N PRO A 2 21.32 26.35 -2.65
CA PRO A 2 19.96 25.94 -2.84
C PRO A 2 19.08 26.55 -1.74
N THR A 3 18.01 27.23 -2.17
CA THR A 3 16.99 27.77 -1.27
C THR A 3 15.68 27.07 -1.52
N SER A 4 14.94 26.81 -0.45
CA SER A 4 13.62 26.21 -0.49
C SER A 4 12.74 26.87 0.55
N LEU A 5 11.53 27.26 0.13
CA LEU A 5 10.48 27.72 1.04
C LEU A 5 9.31 26.74 0.90
N THR A 6 8.95 26.11 2.01
CA THR A 6 7.80 25.22 2.06
C THR A 6 6.75 25.79 3.02
N GLN A 7 5.53 25.89 2.54
CA GLN A 7 4.35 26.27 3.31
C GLN A 7 3.44 25.06 3.42
N THR A 8 2.99 24.73 4.64
CA THR A 8 2.11 23.60 4.89
C THR A 8 0.92 24.05 5.71
N TYR A 9 -0.27 23.70 5.25
CA TYR A 9 -1.52 23.99 5.91
C TYR A 9 -2.21 22.66 6.24
N ASN A 10 -2.61 22.50 7.50
CA ASN A 10 -3.26 21.30 7.98
C ASN A 10 -4.64 21.64 8.58
N LEU A 11 -5.66 20.91 8.16
CA LEU A 11 -6.98 20.94 8.74
C LEU A 11 -7.29 19.54 9.29
N TYR A 12 -7.69 19.45 10.54
CA TYR A 12 -8.06 18.21 11.20
C TYR A 12 -9.45 18.31 11.79
N GLY A 13 -10.23 17.24 11.66
CA GLY A 13 -11.53 17.09 12.28
C GLY A 13 -11.74 15.69 12.82
N GLU A 14 -12.43 15.61 13.96
CA GLU A 14 -12.78 14.35 14.59
C GLU A 14 -14.22 14.40 15.10
N TYR A 15 -14.96 13.32 14.86
CA TYR A 15 -16.26 13.09 15.42
C TYR A 15 -16.29 11.74 16.13
N LYS A 16 -16.75 11.73 17.39
CA LYS A 16 -16.84 10.53 18.21
C LYS A 16 -18.24 10.42 18.83
N ASN A 17 -18.91 9.31 18.54
CA ASN A 17 -20.15 8.92 19.21
C ASN A 17 -19.95 7.53 19.83
N THR A 18 -19.62 7.51 21.12
CA THR A 18 -19.33 6.27 21.85
C THR A 18 -20.56 5.41 22.07
N VAL A 19 -21.75 6.01 22.17
CA VAL A 19 -23.02 5.26 22.36
C VAL A 19 -23.37 4.47 21.11
N GLN A 20 -23.14 5.05 19.95
CA GLN A 20 -23.38 4.39 18.67
C GLN A 20 -22.15 3.68 18.12
N GLU A 21 -21.03 3.70 18.85
CA GLU A 21 -19.73 3.19 18.38
C GLU A 21 -19.36 3.70 16.98
N PHE A 22 -19.60 4.97 16.72
CA PHE A 22 -19.33 5.60 15.44
C PHE A 22 -18.27 6.68 15.56
N PHE A 23 -17.19 6.53 14.79
CA PHE A 23 -16.03 7.41 14.86
C PHE A 23 -15.62 7.81 13.44
N ILE A 24 -15.31 9.09 13.26
CA ILE A 24 -14.78 9.64 12.01
C ILE A 24 -13.59 10.51 12.38
N THR A 25 -12.50 10.35 11.67
CA THR A 25 -11.38 11.29 11.65
C THR A 25 -11.12 11.71 10.22
N ALA A 26 -10.78 12.97 10.01
CA ALA A 26 -10.39 13.47 8.70
C ALA A 26 -9.26 14.50 8.87
N ALA A 27 -8.25 14.40 8.02
CA ALA A 27 -7.14 15.34 7.95
C ALA A 27 -6.89 15.74 6.50
N LEU A 28 -6.86 17.04 6.23
CA LEU A 28 -6.52 17.61 4.95
C LEU A 28 -5.21 18.39 5.10
N THR A 29 -4.21 18.04 4.31
CA THR A 29 -2.93 18.72 4.25
C THR A 29 -2.72 19.28 2.85
N TYR A 30 -2.46 20.58 2.77
CA TYR A 30 -1.94 21.21 1.56
C TYR A 30 -0.51 21.67 1.82
N SER A 31 0.40 21.35 0.91
CA SER A 31 1.79 21.80 0.98
C SER A 31 2.23 22.37 -0.36
N ARG A 32 2.86 23.55 -0.29
CA ARG A 32 3.51 24.17 -1.44
C ARG A 32 4.98 24.41 -1.15
N SER A 33 5.83 23.92 -2.03
CA SER A 33 7.29 24.09 -1.95
C SER A 33 7.80 24.85 -3.17
N ASN A 34 8.41 26.01 -2.93
CA ASN A 34 9.12 26.78 -3.94
C ASN A 34 10.62 26.55 -3.77
N ARG A 35 11.31 26.21 -4.84
CA ARG A 35 12.74 25.90 -4.85
C ARG A 35 13.43 26.66 -5.97
N ASN A 36 14.70 27.02 -5.77
CA ASN A 36 15.51 27.64 -6.81
C ASN A 36 16.33 26.63 -7.63
N THR A 37 16.24 25.34 -7.30
CA THR A 37 16.98 24.28 -8.00
C THR A 37 16.08 23.11 -8.34
N LEU A 38 16.31 22.52 -9.51
CA LEU A 38 15.65 21.31 -10.01
C LEU A 38 16.70 20.29 -10.39
N PHE A 39 16.39 18.99 -10.21
CA PHE A 39 17.26 17.93 -10.70
C PHE A 39 16.89 17.56 -12.14
N GLU A 40 17.88 17.65 -13.02
CA GLU A 40 17.80 17.12 -14.38
C GLU A 40 18.11 15.62 -14.34
N GLN A 41 17.17 14.81 -14.77
CA GLN A 41 17.36 13.37 -14.92
C GLN A 41 17.80 13.06 -16.35
N SER A 42 18.97 12.46 -16.50
CA SER A 42 19.48 11.93 -17.76
C SER A 42 19.53 10.42 -17.69
N VAL A 43 18.80 9.74 -18.58
CA VAL A 43 18.75 8.29 -18.67
C VAL A 43 19.61 7.85 -19.84
N SER A 44 20.51 6.90 -19.59
CA SER A 44 21.30 6.17 -20.60
C SER A 44 21.11 4.69 -20.41
N GLU A 45 21.61 3.86 -21.34
CA GLU A 45 21.50 2.40 -21.27
C GLU A 45 22.03 1.80 -19.96
N ASN A 46 23.06 2.41 -19.37
CA ASN A 46 23.77 1.85 -18.22
C ASN A 46 23.70 2.72 -16.96
N ALA A 47 23.13 3.93 -17.03
CA ALA A 47 23.13 4.85 -15.89
C ALA A 47 21.97 5.84 -15.93
N ILE A 48 21.53 6.22 -14.72
CA ILE A 48 20.66 7.35 -14.50
C ILE A 48 21.47 8.38 -13.73
N VAL A 49 21.65 9.55 -14.34
CA VAL A 49 22.43 10.64 -13.77
C VAL A 49 21.50 11.77 -13.39
N TYR A 50 21.61 12.24 -12.15
CA TYR A 50 20.89 13.41 -11.65
C TYR A 50 21.85 14.59 -11.56
N THR A 51 21.58 15.63 -12.33
CA THR A 51 22.36 16.86 -12.33
C THR A 51 21.52 17.99 -11.75
N ARG A 52 22.06 18.70 -10.77
CA ARG A 52 21.37 19.86 -10.21
C ARG A 52 21.47 21.04 -11.18
N ARG A 53 20.32 21.67 -11.43
CA ARG A 53 20.21 22.88 -12.24
C ARG A 53 19.62 24.02 -11.39
N GLU A 54 20.12 25.22 -11.54
CA GLU A 54 19.54 26.42 -10.98
C GLU A 54 18.34 26.80 -11.85
N LEU A 55 17.17 26.38 -11.46
CA LEU A 55 15.90 26.59 -12.13
C LEU A 55 14.81 26.75 -11.09
N PRO A 56 14.19 27.92 -10.96
CA PRO A 56 13.05 28.11 -10.07
C PRO A 56 11.92 27.19 -10.45
N ASN A 57 11.38 26.48 -9.47
CA ASN A 57 10.29 25.53 -9.65
C ASN A 57 9.39 25.49 -8.42
N HIS A 58 8.21 24.91 -8.59
CA HIS A 58 7.27 24.71 -7.49
C HIS A 58 6.69 23.30 -7.50
N ASN A 59 6.31 22.86 -6.33
CA ASN A 59 5.59 21.61 -6.13
C ASN A 59 4.43 21.86 -5.17
N ASP A 60 3.24 21.45 -5.58
CA ASP A 60 2.02 21.51 -4.78
C ASP A 60 1.54 20.11 -4.48
N SER A 61 1.17 19.83 -3.23
CA SER A 61 0.59 18.55 -2.85
C SER A 61 -0.65 18.72 -1.99
N TRP A 62 -1.63 17.88 -2.24
CA TRP A 62 -2.86 17.73 -1.47
C TRP A 62 -2.94 16.30 -0.95
N ASN A 63 -3.16 16.15 0.34
CA ASN A 63 -3.35 14.86 0.97
C ASN A 63 -4.60 14.94 1.86
N LEU A 64 -5.58 14.10 1.58
CA LEU A 64 -6.75 13.89 2.39
C LEU A 64 -6.68 12.48 2.96
N SER A 65 -6.64 12.35 4.27
CA SER A 65 -6.81 11.08 4.97
C SER A 65 -8.09 11.10 5.79
N SER A 66 -8.82 9.99 5.79
CA SER A 66 -10.02 9.86 6.61
C SER A 66 -10.16 8.42 7.09
N THR A 67 -10.57 8.25 8.33
CA THR A 67 -10.90 6.95 8.89
C THR A 67 -12.32 6.99 9.42
N PHE A 68 -13.12 6.04 8.97
CA PHE A 68 -14.47 5.77 9.44
C PHE A 68 -14.45 4.47 10.21
N SER A 69 -15.05 4.41 11.38
CA SER A 69 -15.26 3.15 12.08
C SER A 69 -16.64 3.07 12.70
N LYS A 70 -17.21 1.88 12.66
CA LYS A 70 -18.55 1.59 13.20
C LYS A 70 -18.55 0.21 13.85
N GLY A 71 -18.98 0.18 15.10
CA GLY A 71 -19.39 -1.04 15.78
C GLY A 71 -20.91 -1.26 15.62
N ILE A 72 -21.30 -2.51 15.38
CA ILE A 72 -22.70 -2.96 15.34
C ILE A 72 -22.82 -4.06 16.39
N TYR A 73 -23.24 -3.65 17.59
CA TYR A 73 -23.24 -4.52 18.77
C TYR A 73 -24.08 -5.76 18.60
N ASP A 74 -25.30 -5.62 18.06
CA ASP A 74 -26.24 -6.74 17.89
C ASP A 74 -25.72 -7.83 16.94
N TRP A 75 -24.78 -7.47 16.06
CA TRP A 75 -24.18 -8.38 15.10
C TRP A 75 -22.75 -8.79 15.49
N HIS A 76 -22.25 -8.29 16.62
CA HIS A 76 -20.86 -8.48 17.04
C HIS A 76 -19.86 -8.14 15.94
N LEU A 77 -20.15 -7.07 15.20
CA LEU A 77 -19.44 -6.63 14.00
C LEU A 77 -18.74 -5.30 14.24
N LYS A 78 -17.45 -5.25 13.91
CA LYS A 78 -16.68 -4.00 13.87
C LYS A 78 -16.20 -3.77 12.45
N THR A 79 -16.46 -2.58 11.92
CA THR A 79 -16.03 -2.20 10.58
C THR A 79 -15.21 -0.93 10.64
N SER A 80 -14.20 -0.83 9.80
CA SER A 80 -13.50 0.42 9.56
C SER A 80 -13.12 0.57 8.09
N LEU A 81 -13.01 1.81 7.65
CA LEU A 81 -12.54 2.17 6.32
C LEU A 81 -11.58 3.33 6.45
N THR A 82 -10.33 3.12 6.06
CA THR A 82 -9.36 4.21 5.92
C THR A 82 -9.23 4.58 4.46
N LEU A 83 -9.35 5.87 4.16
CA LEU A 83 -9.19 6.45 2.83
C LEU A 83 -8.00 7.40 2.83
N LEU A 84 -7.17 7.32 1.80
CA LEU A 84 -6.12 8.27 1.50
C LEU A 84 -6.27 8.72 0.06
N LEU A 85 -6.43 10.03 -0.15
CA LEU A 85 -6.39 10.67 -1.45
C LEU A 85 -5.18 11.59 -1.48
N SER A 86 -4.35 11.43 -2.49
CA SER A 86 -3.16 12.27 -2.67
C SER A 86 -3.11 12.78 -4.10
N ARG A 87 -2.79 14.06 -4.23
CA ARG A 87 -2.47 14.69 -5.51
C ARG A 87 -1.20 15.51 -5.36
N SER A 88 -0.26 15.30 -6.25
CA SER A 88 0.97 16.10 -6.34
C SER A 88 1.13 16.63 -7.75
N ASN A 89 1.41 17.93 -7.86
CA ASN A 89 1.75 18.59 -9.11
C ASN A 89 3.13 19.24 -8.94
N GLY A 90 3.91 19.21 -9.98
CA GLY A 90 5.24 19.84 -9.95
C GLY A 90 5.88 19.87 -11.33
N GLU A 91 7.15 20.21 -11.33
CA GLU A 91 7.96 20.30 -12.53
C GLU A 91 9.12 19.32 -12.45
N GLN A 92 9.45 18.72 -13.58
CA GLN A 92 10.62 17.87 -13.74
C GLN A 92 11.41 18.27 -14.98
N LEU A 93 12.72 18.11 -14.92
CA LEU A 93 13.61 18.33 -16.03
C LEU A 93 14.18 16.98 -16.48
N THR A 94 13.85 16.59 -17.71
CA THR A 94 14.32 15.33 -18.28
C THR A 94 15.23 15.62 -19.47
N ARG A 95 16.37 14.96 -19.53
CA ARG A 95 17.28 15.04 -20.66
C ARG A 95 17.09 13.82 -21.54
N LEU A 96 16.52 14.06 -22.70
CA LEU A 96 16.26 13.04 -23.71
C LEU A 96 17.26 13.17 -24.85
N ALA A 97 17.69 12.04 -25.42
CA ALA A 97 18.40 12.00 -26.68
C ALA A 97 17.36 11.96 -27.80
N ASP A 98 17.53 12.80 -28.82
CA ASP A 98 16.75 12.71 -30.06
C ASP A 98 17.27 11.57 -30.94
N SER A 99 16.61 11.33 -32.07
CA SER A 99 16.98 10.31 -33.06
C SER A 99 18.36 10.53 -33.70
N GLU A 100 18.92 11.73 -33.58
CA GLU A 100 20.24 12.11 -34.09
C GLU A 100 21.34 12.05 -33.01
N GLY A 101 20.95 11.69 -31.76
CA GLY A 101 21.87 11.62 -30.62
C GLY A 101 22.09 12.95 -29.91
N ASN A 102 21.45 14.04 -30.36
CA ASN A 102 21.52 15.32 -29.66
C ASN A 102 20.70 15.22 -28.36
N ARG A 103 21.24 15.76 -27.29
CA ARG A 103 20.59 15.73 -25.98
C ARG A 103 19.96 17.06 -25.68
N GLN A 104 18.62 17.06 -25.55
CA GLN A 104 17.87 18.24 -25.17
C GLN A 104 17.28 18.07 -23.78
N SER A 105 17.34 19.15 -22.99
CA SER A 105 16.70 19.20 -21.66
C SER A 105 15.29 19.75 -21.84
N LEU A 106 14.29 18.97 -21.43
CA LEU A 106 12.88 19.30 -21.54
C LEU A 106 12.29 19.51 -20.14
N LEU A 107 11.82 20.72 -19.87
CA LEU A 107 11.05 21.04 -18.67
C LEU A 107 9.61 20.59 -18.89
N GLN A 108 9.11 19.72 -18.03
CA GLN A 108 7.76 19.18 -18.12
C GLN A 108 7.06 19.32 -16.78
N THR A 109 5.77 19.64 -16.81
CA THR A 109 4.92 19.51 -15.63
C THR A 109 4.53 18.05 -15.43
N TYR A 110 4.43 17.64 -14.20
CA TYR A 110 3.86 16.35 -13.86
C TYR A 110 2.70 16.50 -12.87
N ARG A 111 1.79 15.55 -12.93
CA ARG A 111 0.71 15.36 -11.95
C ARG A 111 0.65 13.89 -11.58
N TYR A 112 0.61 13.62 -10.29
CA TYR A 112 0.41 12.30 -9.73
C TYR A 112 -0.85 12.30 -8.88
N ASP A 113 -1.78 11.40 -9.17
CA ASP A 113 -3.00 11.15 -8.40
C ASP A 113 -2.91 9.75 -7.78
N TYR A 114 -3.24 9.64 -6.50
CA TYR A 114 -3.24 8.37 -5.79
C TYR A 114 -4.45 8.27 -4.86
N LEU A 115 -5.11 7.12 -4.90
CA LEU A 115 -6.19 6.72 -4.00
C LEU A 115 -5.77 5.44 -3.30
N LYS A 116 -5.90 5.39 -1.98
CA LYS A 116 -5.79 4.16 -1.19
C LYS A 116 -7.06 3.99 -0.36
N ALA A 117 -7.62 2.79 -0.36
CA ALA A 117 -8.76 2.41 0.47
C ALA A 117 -8.42 1.13 1.24
N GLU A 118 -8.64 1.15 2.56
CA GLU A 118 -8.34 0.03 3.45
C GLU A 118 -9.59 -0.31 4.29
N PRO A 119 -10.53 -1.11 3.74
CA PRO A 119 -11.62 -1.67 4.53
C PRO A 119 -11.11 -2.77 5.46
N LYS A 120 -11.62 -2.76 6.68
CA LYS A 120 -11.40 -3.81 7.68
C LYS A 120 -12.73 -4.18 8.32
N ILE A 121 -12.98 -5.48 8.46
CA ILE A 121 -14.17 -6.05 9.08
C ILE A 121 -13.71 -7.09 10.09
N ILE A 122 -14.19 -7.00 11.32
CA ILE A 122 -14.02 -8.04 12.35
C ILE A 122 -15.42 -8.48 12.77
N TRP A 123 -15.66 -9.76 12.65
CA TRP A 123 -16.94 -10.36 12.98
C TRP A 123 -16.75 -11.53 13.94
N SER A 124 -17.33 -11.41 15.14
CA SER A 124 -17.21 -12.39 16.23
C SER A 124 -18.61 -12.75 16.75
N PRO A 125 -19.42 -13.48 15.93
CA PRO A 125 -20.83 -13.77 16.26
C PRO A 125 -20.99 -14.67 17.49
N ALA A 126 -19.95 -15.41 17.86
CA ALA A 126 -19.92 -16.27 19.04
C ALA A 126 -18.47 -16.34 19.58
N ASP A 127 -18.33 -16.67 20.86
CA ASP A 127 -17.02 -16.81 21.52
C ASP A 127 -16.10 -17.85 20.86
N VAL A 128 -16.71 -18.78 20.11
CA VAL A 128 -15.98 -19.86 19.44
C VAL A 128 -15.50 -19.50 18.04
N PHE A 129 -15.92 -18.36 17.47
CA PHE A 129 -15.61 -18.00 16.08
C PHE A 129 -15.32 -16.51 15.91
N GLU A 130 -14.23 -16.21 15.22
CA GLU A 130 -13.88 -14.87 14.74
C GLU A 130 -13.44 -14.91 13.29
N ALA A 131 -13.93 -13.97 12.50
CA ALA A 131 -13.49 -13.71 11.14
C ALA A 131 -12.99 -12.28 11.03
N GLU A 132 -11.76 -12.10 10.55
CA GLU A 132 -11.18 -10.80 10.24
C GLU A 132 -10.89 -10.73 8.74
N TYR A 133 -11.49 -9.74 8.08
CA TYR A 133 -11.19 -9.41 6.69
C TYR A 133 -10.53 -8.02 6.62
N HIS A 134 -9.44 -7.94 5.89
CA HIS A 134 -8.75 -6.70 5.62
C HIS A 134 -8.35 -6.65 4.15
N ALA A 135 -8.67 -5.55 3.47
CA ALA A 135 -8.21 -5.33 2.12
C ALA A 135 -7.47 -3.99 2.01
N THR A 136 -6.59 -3.90 1.04
CA THR A 136 -5.91 -2.68 0.62
C THR A 136 -6.09 -2.54 -0.89
N LEU A 137 -6.73 -1.47 -1.31
CA LEU A 137 -6.87 -1.08 -2.69
C LEU A 137 -6.02 0.16 -2.92
N GLY A 138 -5.00 0.06 -3.77
CA GLY A 138 -4.18 1.18 -4.23
C GLY A 138 -4.48 1.44 -5.71
N TYR A 139 -4.79 2.68 -6.05
CA TYR A 139 -4.99 3.11 -7.42
C TYR A 139 -4.24 4.41 -7.64
N GLY A 140 -3.30 4.41 -8.57
CA GLY A 140 -2.47 5.58 -8.81
C GLY A 140 -2.10 5.73 -10.28
N GLY A 141 -1.90 6.96 -10.70
CA GLY A 141 -1.45 7.27 -12.05
C GLY A 141 -0.77 8.62 -12.13
N SER A 142 0.12 8.76 -13.09
CA SER A 142 0.82 10.02 -13.34
C SER A 142 0.56 10.51 -14.76
N LYS A 143 0.61 11.83 -14.92
CA LYS A 143 0.57 12.54 -16.20
C LYS A 143 1.81 13.42 -16.29
N ILE A 144 2.49 13.36 -17.42
CA ILE A 144 3.68 14.16 -17.69
C ILE A 144 3.45 14.95 -18.97
N GLY A 145 3.68 16.27 -18.91
CA GLY A 145 3.41 17.16 -20.05
C GLY A 145 1.92 17.22 -20.41
N SER A 146 1.63 17.59 -21.67
CA SER A 146 0.25 17.71 -22.15
C SER A 146 -0.36 16.41 -22.67
N ASP A 147 0.46 15.44 -23.11
CA ASP A 147 -0.01 14.35 -23.98
C ASP A 147 0.18 12.93 -23.45
N THR A 148 0.96 12.76 -22.38
CA THR A 148 1.25 11.41 -21.86
C THR A 148 0.51 11.15 -20.57
N ARG A 149 -0.55 10.37 -20.61
CA ARG A 149 -1.16 9.78 -19.42
C ARG A 149 -0.58 8.39 -19.25
N LEU A 150 0.21 8.19 -18.21
CA LEU A 150 0.61 6.84 -17.83
C LEU A 150 -0.63 6.07 -17.39
N THR A 151 -0.71 4.81 -17.83
CA THR A 151 -1.80 3.92 -17.44
C THR A 151 -1.86 3.85 -15.92
N PRO A 152 -3.02 4.10 -15.31
CA PRO A 152 -3.15 3.98 -13.88
C PRO A 152 -2.92 2.52 -13.47
N LEU A 153 -2.30 2.33 -12.32
CA LEU A 153 -1.98 1.04 -11.75
C LEU A 153 -2.92 0.73 -10.61
N LEU A 154 -3.39 -0.49 -10.60
CA LEU A 154 -4.24 -1.03 -9.56
C LEU A 154 -3.47 -2.10 -8.79
N ASP A 155 -3.27 -1.85 -7.49
CA ASP A 155 -2.80 -2.84 -6.54
C ASP A 155 -3.93 -3.21 -5.60
N PHE A 156 -4.22 -4.50 -5.51
CA PHE A 156 -5.25 -5.01 -4.63
C PHE A 156 -4.72 -6.18 -3.81
N VAL A 157 -4.74 -6.00 -2.49
CA VAL A 157 -4.36 -7.03 -1.53
C VAL A 157 -5.56 -7.28 -0.62
N GLN A 158 -5.90 -8.54 -0.40
CA GLN A 158 -6.93 -8.91 0.56
C GLN A 158 -6.44 -10.05 1.44
N ARG A 159 -6.84 -10.01 2.71
CA ARG A 159 -6.51 -10.99 3.72
C ARG A 159 -7.76 -11.40 4.47
N LEU A 160 -7.88 -12.68 4.70
CA LEU A 160 -8.94 -13.27 5.51
C LEU A 160 -8.28 -14.13 6.58
N HIS A 161 -8.63 -13.86 7.84
CA HIS A 161 -8.25 -14.70 8.98
C HIS A 161 -9.51 -15.25 9.62
N LEU A 162 -9.54 -16.57 9.84
CA LEU A 162 -10.61 -17.26 10.53
C LEU A 162 -10.01 -17.94 11.76
N THR A 163 -10.63 -17.75 12.90
CA THR A 163 -10.26 -18.39 14.16
C THR A 163 -11.47 -19.14 14.72
N PHE A 164 -11.28 -20.42 14.99
CA PHE A 164 -12.25 -21.26 15.67
C PHE A 164 -11.64 -21.73 16.99
N SER A 165 -12.24 -21.33 18.13
CA SER A 165 -11.77 -21.64 19.47
C SER A 165 -12.76 -22.55 20.19
N ILE A 166 -12.38 -23.81 20.40
CA ILE A 166 -13.22 -24.81 21.07
C ILE A 166 -12.46 -25.36 22.27
N GLY A 167 -12.81 -24.91 23.47
CA GLY A 167 -12.17 -25.32 24.71
C GLY A 167 -10.67 -24.96 24.76
N GLN A 168 -9.81 -25.95 24.60
CA GLN A 168 -8.36 -25.77 24.65
C GLN A 168 -7.71 -25.73 23.26
N VAL A 169 -8.51 -25.83 22.20
CA VAL A 169 -8.05 -25.93 20.82
C VAL A 169 -8.47 -24.73 20.02
N ASP A 170 -7.52 -24.07 19.36
CA ASP A 170 -7.77 -23.04 18.35
C ASP A 170 -7.34 -23.58 16.98
N LEU A 171 -8.25 -23.53 16.01
CA LEU A 171 -7.95 -23.69 14.59
C LEU A 171 -7.90 -22.30 13.96
N ARG A 172 -6.79 -21.96 13.32
CA ARG A 172 -6.60 -20.71 12.58
C ARG A 172 -6.35 -20.99 11.11
N LEU A 173 -7.08 -20.29 10.28
CA LEU A 173 -6.91 -20.33 8.84
C LEU A 173 -6.63 -18.90 8.36
N SER A 174 -5.65 -18.73 7.49
CA SER A 174 -5.40 -17.46 6.83
C SER A 174 -5.32 -17.63 5.33
N GLY A 175 -5.85 -16.65 4.62
CA GLY A 175 -5.76 -16.54 3.17
C GLY A 175 -5.35 -15.15 2.77
N GLU A 176 -4.43 -15.05 1.82
CA GLU A 176 -4.00 -13.77 1.25
C GLU A 176 -4.07 -13.85 -0.27
N HIS A 177 -4.62 -12.81 -0.88
CA HIS A 177 -4.67 -12.65 -2.33
C HIS A 177 -4.02 -11.32 -2.71
N TYR A 178 -3.12 -11.37 -3.65
CA TYR A 178 -2.41 -10.23 -4.23
C TYR A 178 -2.74 -10.12 -5.70
N ARG A 179 -3.21 -8.96 -6.12
CA ARG A 179 -3.33 -8.58 -7.53
C ARG A 179 -2.55 -7.29 -7.74
N ASN A 180 -1.50 -7.38 -8.53
CA ASN A 180 -0.64 -6.25 -8.87
C ASN A 180 -0.66 -6.05 -10.39
N ASP A 181 -0.93 -4.84 -10.84
CA ASP A 181 -0.77 -4.49 -12.25
C ASP A 181 0.72 -4.33 -12.57
N LEU A 182 1.15 -4.89 -13.70
CA LEU A 182 2.55 -4.88 -14.14
C LEU A 182 2.81 -3.86 -15.26
N GLY A 183 1.80 -3.03 -15.56
CA GLY A 183 1.79 -2.10 -16.68
C GLY A 183 1.25 -2.71 -17.97
N GLY A 184 0.60 -1.89 -18.79
CA GLY A 184 -0.18 -2.37 -19.93
C GLY A 184 -1.34 -3.25 -19.46
N ASP A 185 -1.59 -4.35 -20.16
CA ASP A 185 -2.66 -5.30 -19.81
C ASP A 185 -2.16 -6.44 -18.90
N ALA A 186 -0.88 -6.41 -18.49
CA ALA A 186 -0.30 -7.46 -17.68
C ALA A 186 -0.62 -7.25 -16.19
N HIS A 187 -1.06 -8.31 -15.53
CA HIS A 187 -1.27 -8.32 -14.07
C HIS A 187 -0.84 -9.66 -13.47
N LEU A 188 -0.42 -9.61 -12.21
CA LEU A 188 -0.07 -10.79 -11.44
C LEU A 188 -1.14 -11.06 -10.39
N ASN A 189 -1.61 -12.31 -10.32
CA ASN A 189 -2.48 -12.80 -9.27
C ASN A 189 -1.76 -13.89 -8.47
N THR A 190 -1.62 -13.69 -7.17
CA THR A 190 -0.99 -14.67 -6.28
C THR A 190 -1.86 -14.89 -5.07
N VAL A 191 -2.08 -16.16 -4.70
CA VAL A 191 -2.85 -16.56 -3.52
C VAL A 191 -1.96 -17.38 -2.61
N PHE A 192 -1.95 -17.04 -1.32
CA PHE A 192 -1.35 -17.82 -0.24
C PHE A 192 -2.43 -18.27 0.72
N ALA A 193 -2.21 -19.39 1.38
CA ALA A 193 -3.04 -19.84 2.47
C ALA A 193 -2.20 -20.61 3.48
N ASP A 194 -2.52 -20.41 4.77
CA ASP A 194 -1.89 -21.08 5.89
C ASP A 194 -2.97 -21.64 6.83
N ALA A 195 -2.61 -22.68 7.55
CA ALA A 195 -3.45 -23.26 8.58
C ALA A 195 -2.62 -23.58 9.83
N SER A 196 -3.17 -23.34 11.01
CA SER A 196 -2.54 -23.76 12.25
C SER A 196 -3.55 -24.29 13.25
N LEU A 197 -3.13 -25.31 13.99
CA LEU A 197 -3.87 -25.91 15.09
C LEU A 197 -3.07 -25.68 16.37
N ILE A 198 -3.69 -25.01 17.33
CA ILE A 198 -3.07 -24.64 18.59
C ILE A 198 -3.79 -25.34 19.73
N TYR A 199 -3.05 -26.07 20.56
CA TYR A 199 -3.56 -26.68 21.78
C TYR A 199 -2.94 -25.98 23.00
N LYS A 200 -3.79 -25.47 23.90
CA LYS A 200 -3.38 -24.76 25.12
C LYS A 200 -3.84 -25.55 26.35
N ARG A 201 -2.91 -25.93 27.21
CA ARG A 201 -3.24 -26.58 28.47
C ARG A 201 -2.31 -26.14 29.57
N LYS A 202 -2.85 -25.44 30.58
CA LYS A 202 -2.07 -24.88 31.71
C LYS A 202 -0.89 -24.04 31.22
N LYS A 203 0.33 -24.53 31.42
CA LYS A 203 1.59 -23.86 31.04
C LYS A 203 2.11 -24.29 29.67
N TRP A 204 1.43 -25.19 28.98
CA TRP A 204 1.83 -25.72 27.67
C TRP A 204 1.01 -25.13 26.53
N ARG A 205 1.72 -24.76 25.47
CA ARG A 205 1.12 -24.44 24.18
C ARG A 205 1.83 -25.25 23.10
N LEU A 206 1.07 -26.09 22.42
CA LEU A 206 1.50 -26.85 21.25
C LEU A 206 0.86 -26.22 20.01
N GLU A 207 1.65 -26.02 18.98
CA GLU A 207 1.17 -25.44 17.72
C GLU A 207 1.71 -26.25 16.55
N ALA A 208 0.82 -26.77 15.71
CA ALA A 208 1.13 -27.40 14.43
C ALA A 208 0.68 -26.45 13.33
N SER A 209 1.55 -26.05 12.43
CA SER A 209 1.24 -25.15 11.33
C SER A 209 1.65 -25.71 9.98
N LEU A 210 0.84 -25.41 8.96
CA LEU A 210 1.09 -25.65 7.55
C LEU A 210 1.09 -24.30 6.85
N ASN A 211 2.24 -23.85 6.36
CA ASN A 211 2.41 -22.59 5.67
C ASN A 211 2.50 -22.83 4.16
N ASN A 212 2.02 -21.84 3.40
CA ASN A 212 2.02 -21.87 1.95
C ASN A 212 1.35 -23.14 1.37
N LEU A 213 0.09 -23.37 1.74
CA LEU A 213 -0.69 -24.56 1.34
C LEU A 213 -0.70 -24.78 -0.19
N PHE A 214 -0.67 -23.70 -0.98
CA PHE A 214 -0.64 -23.75 -2.44
C PHE A 214 0.76 -23.98 -3.03
N ASN A 215 1.79 -24.09 -2.17
CA ASN A 215 3.18 -24.33 -2.57
C ASN A 215 3.69 -23.34 -3.62
N LYS A 216 3.36 -22.07 -3.45
CA LYS A 216 3.90 -21.01 -4.31
C LYS A 216 5.39 -20.86 -4.05
N LYS A 217 6.19 -20.76 -5.12
CA LYS A 217 7.66 -20.67 -5.03
C LYS A 217 8.19 -19.27 -5.33
N GLU A 218 7.37 -18.45 -5.98
CA GLU A 218 7.75 -17.11 -6.40
C GLU A 218 6.64 -16.12 -6.08
N TYR A 219 7.05 -14.93 -5.74
CA TYR A 219 6.22 -13.74 -5.64
C TYR A 219 6.89 -12.61 -6.41
N ALA A 220 6.13 -11.91 -7.23
CA ALA A 220 6.62 -10.75 -7.94
C ALA A 220 5.71 -9.55 -7.69
N TYR A 221 6.31 -8.38 -7.63
CA TYR A 221 5.58 -7.10 -7.59
C TYR A 221 6.32 -6.08 -8.43
N THR A 222 5.57 -5.10 -8.94
CA THR A 222 6.14 -4.00 -9.71
C THR A 222 5.82 -2.69 -8.99
N THR A 223 6.84 -1.86 -8.83
CA THR A 223 6.71 -0.48 -8.39
C THR A 223 6.98 0.45 -9.55
N TYR A 224 6.25 1.55 -9.58
CA TYR A 224 6.35 2.53 -10.66
C TYR A 224 6.68 3.90 -10.11
N SER A 225 7.51 4.61 -10.86
CA SER A 225 7.71 6.04 -10.70
C SER A 225 7.27 6.76 -11.99
N THR A 226 7.37 8.07 -12.01
CA THR A 226 7.03 8.87 -13.19
C THR A 226 7.81 8.50 -14.46
N THR A 227 8.99 7.87 -14.30
CA THR A 227 9.91 7.58 -15.43
C THR A 227 10.41 6.13 -15.47
N GLN A 228 10.07 5.30 -14.49
CA GLN A 228 10.64 3.95 -14.35
C GLN A 228 9.62 2.97 -13.80
N SER A 229 9.72 1.72 -14.24
CA SER A 229 9.10 0.57 -13.60
C SER A 229 10.18 -0.36 -13.06
N TYR A 230 10.00 -0.83 -11.85
CA TYR A 230 10.89 -1.78 -11.21
C TYR A 230 10.10 -3.02 -10.79
N THR A 231 10.40 -4.16 -11.43
CA THR A 231 9.79 -5.44 -11.06
C THR A 231 10.76 -6.25 -10.22
N SER A 232 10.35 -6.57 -9.00
CA SER A 232 11.08 -7.46 -8.10
C SER A 232 10.46 -8.84 -8.12
N ARG A 233 11.30 -9.88 -8.25
CA ARG A 233 10.91 -11.27 -8.11
C ARG A 233 11.63 -11.86 -6.91
N LEU A 234 10.86 -12.45 -6.02
CA LEU A 234 11.35 -13.03 -4.76
C LEU A 234 11.05 -14.52 -4.76
N ASN A 235 12.08 -15.32 -4.49
CA ASN A 235 11.87 -16.73 -4.17
C ASN A 235 11.33 -16.80 -2.74
N ILE A 236 10.21 -17.48 -2.57
CA ILE A 236 9.58 -17.71 -1.28
C ILE A 236 9.76 -19.17 -0.85
N ARG A 237 9.70 -19.40 0.45
CA ARG A 237 9.76 -20.76 0.99
C ARG A 237 8.61 -21.59 0.44
N PRO A 238 8.87 -22.82 0.01
CA PRO A 238 7.81 -23.74 -0.41
C PRO A 238 6.90 -24.06 0.78
N ARG A 239 5.94 -24.97 0.56
CA ARG A 239 5.11 -25.47 1.64
C ARG A 239 5.95 -26.02 2.79
N GLU A 240 5.64 -25.57 4.00
CA GLU A 240 6.33 -25.98 5.23
C GLU A 240 5.31 -26.54 6.23
N ALA A 241 5.69 -27.59 6.93
CA ALA A 241 5.01 -28.05 8.14
C ALA A 241 5.93 -27.77 9.34
N MET A 242 5.37 -27.17 10.39
CA MET A 242 6.14 -26.80 11.57
C MET A 242 5.38 -27.18 12.84
N VAL A 243 6.10 -27.64 13.84
CA VAL A 243 5.55 -27.89 15.17
C VAL A 243 6.34 -27.05 16.19
N THR A 244 5.60 -26.26 16.96
CA THR A 244 6.16 -25.41 18.02
C THR A 244 5.63 -25.84 19.37
N ILE A 245 6.51 -25.95 20.35
CA ILE A 245 6.18 -26.30 21.73
C ILE A 245 6.68 -25.16 22.63
N ASN A 246 5.76 -24.54 23.35
CA ASN A 246 6.07 -23.50 24.33
C ASN A 246 5.67 -23.97 25.73
N HIS A 247 6.54 -23.76 26.71
CA HIS A 247 6.28 -24.02 28.11
C HIS A 247 6.60 -22.76 28.95
N GLN A 248 5.66 -22.33 29.78
CA GLN A 248 5.84 -21.24 30.74
C GLN A 248 6.28 -21.85 32.10
N PHE A 249 7.37 -21.41 32.63
CA PHE A 249 7.88 -21.81 33.95
C PHE A 249 7.17 -21.09 35.10
#